data_88ac2011029f643460e65ca9bc56f650
#
_entry.id   88ac2011029f643460e65ca9bc56f650
#
_cell.length_a   1.000
_cell.length_b   1.000
_cell.length_c   1.000
_cell.angle_alpha   90.00
_cell.angle_beta   90.00
_cell.angle_gamma   90.00
#
_symmetry.space_group_name_H-M   'P 1'
#
loop_
_entity.id
_entity.type
_entity.pdbx_description
1 polymer ?
#
loop_
_entity_poly.entity_id
_entity_poly.type
_entity_poly.pdbx_seq_one_letter_code
_entity_poly.pdbx_strand_id
1 'polypeptide(L)'
;MYTTGLVTRAVPTSPCLLCKPKEKLLSCSMVTNSNLRKHVKNQHPGNLADFGNSSRERTLPEAASTSTPKQLTLNFASGRVPQKQLDSLIVDFVVDSLQPFSVVEAPSFVKLVDTLAPENTVPTRRMLMARIDERYEEMTTSLRKAFDEVPYVTVTADCWTSFRRCNLAATVSWLEPASLKRNSAVLIYQRMTGSVTHDKIADLLLEVFKEYGLQGKVTKVVTDNGSNFVKAFRVFGEPVQPDDLEPSEQDDEGLEFVEVAPLLENVDEGEARLPPHHRCAAHTLNLAATTDTGAAERHEIFSRPVRSVLRTCRALWNKQGQSAVAA
;
A
#
# COMPACT_ATOMS: atom_id res chain seq x y z
N MET A 1 -5.92 2.55 -33.40
CA MET A 1 -7.18 1.91 -33.01
C MET A 1 -6.87 1.01 -31.81
N TYR A 2 -6.98 1.52 -30.60
CA TYR A 2 -6.88 0.73 -29.38
C TYR A 2 -8.25 0.73 -28.71
N THR A 3 -8.89 -0.42 -28.74
CA THR A 3 -10.15 -0.66 -28.04
C THR A 3 -9.84 -0.88 -26.56
N THR A 4 -10.16 0.11 -25.75
CA THR A 4 -10.18 0.00 -24.28
C THR A 4 -11.34 -0.89 -23.87
N GLY A 5 -11.07 -2.17 -23.63
CA GLY A 5 -12.02 -3.08 -22.99
C GLY A 5 -12.24 -2.66 -21.55
N LEU A 6 -13.38 -2.03 -21.28
CA LEU A 6 -13.94 -1.91 -19.93
C LEU A 6 -14.20 -3.34 -19.41
N VAL A 7 -13.38 -3.81 -18.48
CA VAL A 7 -13.65 -5.04 -17.73
C VAL A 7 -14.78 -4.72 -16.74
N THR A 8 -16.02 -4.83 -17.20
CA THR A 8 -17.16 -4.92 -16.31
C THR A 8 -17.02 -6.25 -15.54
N ARG A 9 -16.80 -6.19 -14.22
CA ARG A 9 -16.92 -7.35 -13.36
C ARG A 9 -18.32 -7.93 -13.52
N ALA A 10 -18.45 -8.99 -14.30
CA ALA A 10 -19.70 -9.71 -14.47
C ALA A 10 -20.12 -10.25 -13.08
N VAL A 11 -21.26 -9.85 -12.58
CA VAL A 11 -21.85 -10.41 -11.37
C VAL A 11 -22.12 -11.88 -11.67
N PRO A 12 -21.58 -12.85 -10.88
CA PRO A 12 -21.79 -14.26 -11.14
C PRO A 12 -23.28 -14.56 -11.07
N THR A 13 -23.81 -15.24 -12.07
CA THR A 13 -25.22 -15.66 -12.14
C THR A 13 -25.31 -17.19 -12.09
N SER A 14 -26.32 -17.71 -11.40
CA SER A 14 -26.63 -19.15 -11.36
C SER A 14 -28.07 -19.40 -11.76
N PRO A 15 -28.36 -20.47 -12.54
CA PRO A 15 -29.72 -20.83 -12.87
C PRO A 15 -30.43 -21.46 -11.67
N CYS A 16 -31.72 -21.13 -11.48
CA CYS A 16 -32.55 -21.81 -10.50
C CYS A 16 -33.05 -23.15 -11.05
N LEU A 17 -32.60 -24.25 -10.45
CA LEU A 17 -33.00 -25.60 -10.87
C LEU A 17 -34.47 -25.93 -10.59
N LEU A 18 -35.09 -25.24 -9.63
CA LEU A 18 -36.49 -25.42 -9.27
C LEU A 18 -37.47 -24.71 -10.23
N CYS A 19 -36.98 -23.80 -11.06
CA CYS A 19 -37.79 -23.06 -12.03
C CYS A 19 -38.00 -23.78 -13.36
N LYS A 20 -37.59 -25.03 -13.55
CA LYS A 20 -37.76 -25.77 -14.80
C LYS A 20 -39.26 -25.89 -15.17
N PRO A 21 -39.63 -25.79 -16.48
CA PRO A 21 -38.77 -25.73 -17.66
C PRO A 21 -38.28 -24.30 -18.02
N LYS A 22 -38.70 -23.25 -17.33
CA LYS A 22 -38.24 -21.86 -17.58
C LYS A 22 -37.01 -21.59 -16.74
N GLU A 23 -35.84 -21.55 -17.36
CA GLU A 23 -34.60 -21.20 -16.67
C GLU A 23 -34.62 -19.74 -16.23
N LYS A 24 -34.49 -19.50 -14.91
CA LYS A 24 -34.33 -18.15 -14.35
C LYS A 24 -32.94 -18.00 -13.79
N LEU A 25 -32.18 -17.11 -14.38
CA LEU A 25 -30.84 -16.74 -13.91
C LEU A 25 -30.95 -15.78 -12.71
N LEU A 26 -30.24 -16.07 -11.65
CA LEU A 26 -30.19 -15.27 -10.42
C LEU A 26 -28.77 -14.73 -10.23
N SER A 27 -28.67 -13.45 -9.91
CA SER A 27 -27.39 -12.86 -9.52
C SER A 27 -26.94 -13.43 -8.17
N CYS A 28 -25.72 -13.94 -8.12
CA CYS A 28 -25.15 -14.55 -6.94
C CYS A 28 -24.05 -13.65 -6.37
N SER A 29 -24.01 -13.53 -5.04
CA SER A 29 -22.89 -12.91 -4.34
C SER A 29 -21.98 -14.01 -3.79
N MET A 30 -20.65 -13.79 -3.83
CA MET A 30 -19.69 -14.71 -3.21
C MET A 30 -19.77 -14.68 -1.66
N VAL A 31 -20.38 -13.64 -1.10
CA VAL A 31 -20.43 -13.38 0.34
C VAL A 31 -21.81 -13.66 0.93
N THR A 32 -22.90 -13.42 0.19
CA THR A 32 -24.24 -13.55 0.70
C THR A 32 -25.16 -14.32 -0.24
N ASN A 33 -26.07 -15.10 0.31
CA ASN A 33 -27.10 -15.85 -0.43
C ASN A 33 -28.49 -15.16 -0.38
N SER A 34 -28.55 -13.88 -0.03
CA SER A 34 -29.81 -13.15 0.18
C SER A 34 -30.72 -13.13 -1.05
N ASN A 35 -30.17 -12.95 -2.25
CA ASN A 35 -30.95 -12.97 -3.51
C ASN A 35 -31.53 -14.35 -3.81
N LEU A 36 -30.75 -15.41 -3.56
CA LEU A 36 -31.19 -16.79 -3.70
C LEU A 36 -32.31 -17.11 -2.71
N ARG A 37 -32.14 -16.74 -1.45
CA ARG A 37 -33.14 -16.94 -0.39
C ARG A 37 -34.44 -16.19 -0.67
N LYS A 38 -34.36 -14.93 -1.14
CA LYS A 38 -35.52 -14.15 -1.52
C LYS A 38 -36.27 -14.78 -2.69
N HIS A 39 -35.57 -15.32 -3.69
CA HIS A 39 -36.17 -16.00 -4.81
C HIS A 39 -36.88 -17.29 -4.37
N VAL A 40 -36.22 -18.15 -3.58
CA VAL A 40 -36.83 -19.40 -3.06
C VAL A 40 -38.05 -19.08 -2.22
N LYS A 41 -38.01 -18.09 -1.31
CA LYS A 41 -39.14 -17.67 -0.51
C LYS A 41 -40.34 -17.24 -1.36
N ASN A 42 -40.10 -16.53 -2.45
CA ASN A 42 -41.19 -15.94 -3.25
C ASN A 42 -41.72 -16.88 -4.34
N GLN A 43 -40.90 -17.77 -4.89
CA GLN A 43 -41.26 -18.60 -6.03
C GLN A 43 -41.40 -20.09 -5.67
N HIS A 44 -40.77 -20.54 -4.57
CA HIS A 44 -40.71 -21.94 -4.17
C HIS A 44 -40.84 -22.07 -2.62
N PRO A 45 -41.93 -21.56 -2.02
CA PRO A 45 -42.05 -21.49 -0.55
C PRO A 45 -41.94 -22.85 0.12
N GLY A 46 -42.40 -23.94 -0.52
CA GLY A 46 -42.29 -25.29 -0.01
C GLY A 46 -40.87 -25.83 0.15
N ASN A 47 -39.89 -25.24 -0.59
CA ASN A 47 -38.48 -25.65 -0.54
C ASN A 47 -37.62 -24.73 0.35
N LEU A 48 -38.22 -23.83 1.11
CA LEU A 48 -37.50 -22.88 1.93
C LEU A 48 -36.77 -23.54 3.11
N ALA A 49 -37.36 -24.58 3.68
CA ALA A 49 -36.74 -25.35 4.77
C ALA A 49 -35.49 -26.11 4.29
N ASP A 50 -35.56 -26.75 3.11
CA ASP A 50 -34.45 -27.50 2.52
C ASP A 50 -33.32 -26.58 2.12
N PHE A 51 -33.65 -25.40 1.60
CA PHE A 51 -32.66 -24.34 1.29
C PHE A 51 -31.94 -23.86 2.55
N GLY A 52 -32.62 -23.77 3.67
CA GLY A 52 -32.04 -23.43 4.99
C GLY A 52 -31.06 -24.49 5.49
N ASN A 53 -31.40 -25.76 5.32
CA ASN A 53 -30.57 -26.89 5.73
C ASN A 53 -29.32 -27.06 4.85
N SER A 54 -29.48 -26.99 3.55
CA SER A 54 -28.33 -27.05 2.59
C SER A 54 -27.31 -25.94 2.77
N SER A 55 -27.71 -24.79 3.33
CA SER A 55 -26.80 -23.67 3.62
C SER A 55 -25.95 -23.92 4.89
N ARG A 56 -26.32 -24.88 5.74
CA ARG A 56 -25.57 -25.23 6.94
C ARG A 56 -24.56 -26.36 6.74
N GLU A 57 -24.68 -27.15 5.68
CA GLU A 57 -23.84 -28.33 5.44
C GLU A 57 -22.48 -28.05 4.74
N ARG A 58 -22.13 -26.82 4.43
CA ARG A 58 -20.82 -26.49 3.78
C ARG A 58 -19.74 -26.08 4.78
N THR A 59 -19.45 -26.97 5.73
CA THR A 59 -18.17 -26.88 6.45
C THR A 59 -17.69 -28.28 6.86
N LEU A 60 -16.57 -28.70 6.25
CA LEU A 60 -15.58 -29.70 6.64
C LEU A 60 -15.82 -31.17 6.26
N PRO A 61 -14.75 -31.88 5.80
CA PRO A 61 -14.80 -33.31 5.52
C PRO A 61 -14.70 -34.13 6.80
N GLU A 62 -15.49 -35.23 6.79
CA GLU A 62 -15.66 -36.22 7.85
C GLU A 62 -14.39 -36.93 8.29
N ALA A 63 -14.28 -37.11 9.60
CA ALA A 63 -13.68 -38.29 10.18
C ALA A 63 -14.73 -38.92 11.12
N ALA A 64 -15.07 -40.16 10.81
CA ALA A 64 -16.12 -40.95 11.50
C ALA A 64 -15.80 -41.24 12.95
N SER A 65 -16.78 -41.03 13.85
CA SER A 65 -17.06 -41.93 14.97
C SER A 65 -18.41 -41.60 15.60
N THR A 66 -19.21 -42.66 15.75
CA THR A 66 -20.49 -42.75 16.43
C THR A 66 -20.44 -42.28 17.88
N SER A 67 -21.30 -41.32 18.23
CA SER A 67 -21.85 -41.20 19.60
C SER A 67 -22.99 -40.18 19.62
N THR A 68 -24.04 -40.53 20.39
CA THR A 68 -25.25 -39.79 20.78
C THR A 68 -25.22 -38.27 20.73
N PRO A 69 -26.35 -37.60 20.39
CA PRO A 69 -26.41 -36.15 20.33
C PRO A 69 -26.25 -35.58 21.74
N LYS A 70 -25.03 -35.22 22.10
CA LYS A 70 -24.79 -34.31 23.21
C LYS A 70 -25.27 -32.92 22.77
N GLN A 71 -26.27 -32.40 23.50
CA GLN A 71 -26.65 -31.02 23.50
C GLN A 71 -25.34 -30.17 23.52
N LEU A 72 -25.04 -29.51 22.42
CA LEU A 72 -23.97 -28.51 22.37
C LEU A 72 -24.39 -27.39 23.34
N THR A 73 -24.02 -27.54 24.59
CA THR A 73 -23.86 -26.39 25.46
C THR A 73 -22.87 -25.50 24.71
N LEU A 74 -23.34 -24.32 24.28
CA LEU A 74 -22.47 -23.21 23.95
C LEU A 74 -21.64 -22.96 25.22
N ASN A 75 -20.53 -23.65 25.33
CA ASN A 75 -19.47 -23.22 26.19
C ASN A 75 -19.06 -21.85 25.63
N PHE A 76 -19.70 -20.81 26.15
CA PHE A 76 -18.99 -19.59 26.42
C PHE A 76 -17.91 -20.02 27.43
N ALA A 77 -16.85 -20.67 26.94
CA ALA A 77 -15.61 -20.62 27.63
C ALA A 77 -15.40 -19.11 27.82
N SER A 78 -15.56 -18.68 29.06
CA SER A 78 -15.04 -17.40 29.50
C SER A 78 -13.53 -17.49 29.29
N GLY A 79 -13.14 -17.38 28.02
CA GLY A 79 -11.76 -17.35 27.62
C GLY A 79 -11.25 -16.03 28.15
N ARG A 80 -10.70 -16.08 29.36
CA ARG A 80 -9.93 -14.97 29.89
C ARG A 80 -8.92 -14.61 28.83
N VAL A 81 -9.05 -13.42 28.27
CA VAL A 81 -8.05 -12.89 27.33
C VAL A 81 -6.78 -12.70 28.15
N PRO A 82 -5.67 -13.38 27.85
CA PRO A 82 -4.40 -13.15 28.55
C PRO A 82 -3.99 -11.68 28.40
N GLN A 83 -3.40 -11.08 29.44
CA GLN A 83 -2.94 -9.69 29.39
C GLN A 83 -2.05 -9.41 28.16
N LYS A 84 -1.11 -10.32 27.84
CA LYS A 84 -0.25 -10.21 26.66
C LYS A 84 -1.04 -10.13 25.36
N GLN A 85 -2.14 -10.88 25.25
CA GLN A 85 -3.01 -10.86 24.07
C GLN A 85 -3.79 -9.55 23.97
N LEU A 86 -4.33 -9.04 25.08
CA LEU A 86 -5.00 -7.74 25.12
C LEU A 86 -4.03 -6.62 24.71
N ASP A 87 -2.83 -6.63 25.25
CA ASP A 87 -1.81 -5.66 24.92
C ASP A 87 -1.45 -5.67 23.43
N SER A 88 -1.33 -6.85 22.82
CA SER A 88 -1.10 -6.99 21.38
C SER A 88 -2.27 -6.42 20.57
N LEU A 89 -3.51 -6.72 20.96
CA LEU A 89 -4.70 -6.18 20.30
C LEU A 89 -4.81 -4.66 20.39
N ILE A 90 -4.41 -4.09 21.53
CA ILE A 90 -4.35 -2.62 21.70
C ILE A 90 -3.26 -2.02 20.80
N VAL A 91 -2.09 -2.66 20.68
CA VAL A 91 -1.04 -2.23 19.76
C VAL A 91 -1.55 -2.28 18.32
N ASP A 92 -2.18 -3.39 17.90
CA ASP A 92 -2.79 -3.54 16.58
C ASP A 92 -3.81 -2.43 16.30
N PHE A 93 -4.71 -2.19 17.25
CA PHE A 93 -5.71 -1.13 17.11
C PHE A 93 -5.07 0.26 16.94
N VAL A 94 -4.05 0.57 17.71
CA VAL A 94 -3.38 1.88 17.64
C VAL A 94 -2.62 2.04 16.33
N VAL A 95 -1.90 1.01 15.89
CA VAL A 95 -1.09 1.04 14.68
C VAL A 95 -1.97 1.03 13.42
N ASP A 96 -2.89 0.09 13.30
CA ASP A 96 -3.71 -0.09 12.10
C ASP A 96 -4.71 1.05 11.89
N SER A 97 -5.23 1.61 13.00
CA SER A 97 -6.20 2.72 12.95
C SER A 97 -5.53 4.09 13.06
N LEU A 98 -4.19 4.16 13.11
CA LEU A 98 -3.40 5.39 13.23
C LEU A 98 -3.87 6.27 14.41
N GLN A 99 -4.19 5.64 15.54
CA GLN A 99 -4.67 6.36 16.71
C GLN A 99 -3.50 7.05 17.44
N PRO A 100 -3.73 8.20 18.08
CA PRO A 100 -2.73 8.80 18.94
C PRO A 100 -2.46 7.91 20.16
N PHE A 101 -1.22 7.86 20.64
CA PHE A 101 -0.86 7.03 21.80
C PHE A 101 -1.62 7.39 23.08
N SER A 102 -2.16 8.61 23.15
CA SER A 102 -3.02 9.06 24.25
C SER A 102 -4.40 8.38 24.29
N VAL A 103 -4.77 7.61 23.26
CA VAL A 103 -6.06 6.91 23.23
C VAL A 103 -6.21 5.95 24.42
N VAL A 104 -5.12 5.33 24.88
CA VAL A 104 -5.14 4.41 26.04
C VAL A 104 -5.41 5.11 27.37
N GLU A 105 -5.27 6.43 27.41
CA GLU A 105 -5.57 7.29 28.56
C GLU A 105 -6.99 7.87 28.50
N ALA A 106 -7.71 7.69 27.37
CA ALA A 106 -9.05 8.21 27.20
C ALA A 106 -10.06 7.44 28.09
N PRO A 107 -10.85 8.13 28.92
CA PRO A 107 -11.77 7.46 29.86
C PRO A 107 -12.78 6.52 29.18
N SER A 108 -13.20 6.86 27.95
CA SER A 108 -14.10 6.01 27.16
C SER A 108 -13.42 4.72 26.70
N PHE A 109 -12.14 4.79 26.33
CA PHE A 109 -11.37 3.61 25.93
C PHE A 109 -11.08 2.71 27.13
N VAL A 110 -10.65 3.27 28.24
CA VAL A 110 -10.42 2.54 29.49
C VAL A 110 -11.71 1.84 29.92
N LYS A 111 -12.85 2.57 29.96
CA LYS A 111 -14.15 1.98 30.30
C LYS A 111 -14.56 0.84 29.35
N LEU A 112 -14.28 0.97 28.06
CA LEU A 112 -14.57 -0.08 27.09
C LEU A 112 -13.78 -1.34 27.40
N VAL A 113 -12.48 -1.24 27.64
CA VAL A 113 -11.60 -2.37 27.96
C VAL A 113 -11.99 -2.99 29.31
N ASP A 114 -12.22 -2.20 30.34
CA ASP A 114 -12.64 -2.68 31.66
C ASP A 114 -13.97 -3.43 31.61
N THR A 115 -14.89 -3.02 30.72
CA THR A 115 -16.17 -3.69 30.55
C THR A 115 -16.02 -5.03 29.82
N LEU A 116 -15.15 -5.10 28.81
CA LEU A 116 -14.97 -6.30 27.99
C LEU A 116 -13.98 -7.31 28.58
N ALA A 117 -12.98 -6.81 29.33
CA ALA A 117 -11.92 -7.60 29.92
C ALA A 117 -11.60 -7.12 31.36
N PRO A 118 -12.53 -7.30 32.31
CA PRO A 118 -12.46 -6.69 33.66
C PRO A 118 -11.27 -7.19 34.50
N GLU A 119 -10.65 -8.29 34.14
CA GLU A 119 -9.47 -8.83 34.84
C GLU A 119 -8.14 -8.32 34.27
N ASN A 120 -8.19 -7.54 33.17
CA ASN A 120 -7.05 -7.01 32.50
C ASN A 120 -6.91 -5.51 32.77
N THR A 121 -5.70 -5.00 32.57
CA THR A 121 -5.43 -3.55 32.72
C THR A 121 -5.06 -2.96 31.38
N VAL A 122 -5.54 -1.74 31.10
CA VAL A 122 -5.10 -1.00 29.91
C VAL A 122 -3.63 -0.60 30.09
N PRO A 123 -2.74 -0.86 29.12
CA PRO A 123 -1.36 -0.47 29.22
C PRO A 123 -1.24 1.06 29.30
N THR A 124 -0.32 1.54 30.10
CA THR A 124 0.03 2.97 30.10
C THR A 124 0.61 3.38 28.75
N ARG A 125 0.52 4.66 28.41
CA ARG A 125 1.13 5.21 27.18
C ARG A 125 2.60 4.82 27.05
N ARG A 126 3.37 4.84 28.13
CA ARG A 126 4.78 4.43 28.12
C ARG A 126 4.95 2.94 27.77
N MET A 127 4.11 2.07 28.33
CA MET A 127 4.13 0.64 28.02
C MET A 127 3.71 0.37 26.58
N LEU A 128 2.69 1.09 26.09
CA LEU A 128 2.26 1.00 24.69
C LEU A 128 3.41 1.36 23.75
N MET A 129 4.08 2.48 23.98
CA MET A 129 5.23 2.89 23.16
C MET A 129 6.35 1.85 23.18
N ALA A 130 6.72 1.35 24.35
CA ALA A 130 7.75 0.30 24.44
C ALA A 130 7.40 -0.99 23.66
N ARG A 131 6.10 -1.38 23.65
CA ARG A 131 5.64 -2.54 22.87
C ARG A 131 5.64 -2.28 21.37
N ILE A 132 5.35 -1.05 20.95
CA ILE A 132 5.44 -0.63 19.55
C ILE A 132 6.90 -0.67 19.10
N ASP A 133 7.82 -0.19 19.93
CA ASP A 133 9.26 -0.23 19.66
C ASP A 133 9.76 -1.69 19.54
N GLU A 134 9.35 -2.57 20.47
CA GLU A 134 9.66 -4.01 20.42
C GLU A 134 9.17 -4.65 19.11
N ARG A 135 7.92 -4.34 18.72
CA ARG A 135 7.34 -4.86 17.47
C ARG A 135 8.03 -4.32 16.22
N TYR A 136 8.49 -3.06 16.27
CA TYR A 136 9.27 -2.47 15.20
C TYR A 136 10.61 -3.22 15.01
N GLU A 137 11.30 -3.54 16.08
CA GLU A 137 12.56 -4.32 16.05
C GLU A 137 12.32 -5.76 15.51
N GLU A 138 11.25 -6.41 15.94
CA GLU A 138 10.85 -7.72 15.40
C GLU A 138 10.59 -7.67 13.89
N MET A 139 9.85 -6.64 13.44
CA MET A 139 9.55 -6.41 12.02
C MET A 139 10.84 -6.15 11.23
N THR A 140 11.70 -5.27 11.70
CA THR A 140 12.99 -4.95 11.07
C THR A 140 13.86 -6.21 10.94
N THR A 141 13.93 -7.02 12.00
CA THR A 141 14.66 -8.29 11.98
C THR A 141 14.09 -9.26 10.97
N SER A 142 12.76 -9.33 10.86
CA SER A 142 12.07 -10.18 9.88
C SER A 142 12.31 -9.72 8.45
N LEU A 143 12.34 -8.40 8.20
CA LEU A 143 12.66 -7.83 6.90
C LEU A 143 14.11 -8.13 6.50
N ARG A 144 15.08 -7.97 7.41
CA ARG A 144 16.48 -8.31 7.15
C ARG A 144 16.63 -9.77 6.72
N LYS A 145 16.00 -10.70 7.44
CA LYS A 145 15.97 -12.12 7.06
C LYS A 145 15.33 -12.37 5.69
N ALA A 146 14.24 -11.69 5.40
CA ALA A 146 13.60 -11.81 4.08
C ALA A 146 14.52 -11.29 2.96
N PHE A 147 15.29 -10.24 3.22
CA PHE A 147 16.25 -9.71 2.26
C PHE A 147 17.49 -10.59 2.08
N ASP A 148 17.86 -11.41 3.07
CA ASP A 148 18.97 -12.37 2.91
C ASP A 148 18.68 -13.38 1.79
N GLU A 149 17.42 -13.78 1.62
CA GLU A 149 16.96 -14.74 0.63
C GLU A 149 16.71 -14.13 -0.77
N VAL A 150 16.68 -12.80 -0.87
CA VAL A 150 16.36 -12.09 -2.11
C VAL A 150 17.63 -11.55 -2.76
N PRO A 151 17.89 -11.88 -4.05
CA PRO A 151 19.10 -11.40 -4.74
C PRO A 151 19.00 -9.94 -5.17
N TYR A 152 17.79 -9.48 -5.52
CA TYR A 152 17.57 -8.14 -6.08
C TYR A 152 16.35 -7.46 -5.50
N VAL A 153 16.46 -6.17 -5.26
CA VAL A 153 15.38 -5.30 -4.81
C VAL A 153 15.37 -4.00 -5.62
N THR A 154 14.21 -3.34 -5.65
CA THR A 154 14.08 -1.98 -6.20
C THR A 154 13.58 -1.05 -5.10
N VAL A 155 14.15 0.12 -4.99
CA VAL A 155 13.76 1.12 -3.99
C VAL A 155 13.08 2.30 -4.66
N THR A 156 12.05 2.84 -4.03
CA THR A 156 11.47 4.14 -4.38
C THR A 156 11.67 5.09 -3.21
N ALA A 157 12.16 6.29 -3.48
CA ALA A 157 12.31 7.33 -2.46
C ALA A 157 11.59 8.61 -2.87
N ASP A 158 11.00 9.26 -1.89
CA ASP A 158 10.26 10.51 -2.07
C ASP A 158 10.57 11.48 -0.93
N CYS A 159 10.57 12.78 -1.25
CA CYS A 159 10.83 13.84 -0.28
C CYS A 159 9.81 14.96 -0.46
N TRP A 160 9.02 15.22 0.57
CA TRP A 160 7.97 16.24 0.49
C TRP A 160 7.96 17.15 1.71
N THR A 161 7.47 18.36 1.51
CA THR A 161 7.28 19.32 2.58
C THR A 161 5.81 19.43 2.94
N SER A 162 5.49 19.18 4.21
CA SER A 162 4.15 19.39 4.79
C SER A 162 4.26 20.21 6.06
N PHE A 163 3.45 21.28 6.16
CA PHE A 163 3.45 22.17 7.33
C PHE A 163 4.86 22.63 7.77
N ARG A 164 5.70 23.06 6.81
CA ARG A 164 7.10 23.48 7.02
C ARG A 164 8.03 22.36 7.56
N ARG A 165 7.62 21.11 7.41
CA ARG A 165 8.42 19.94 7.77
C ARG A 165 8.72 19.17 6.52
N CYS A 166 9.99 18.97 6.24
CA CYS A 166 10.41 18.09 5.16
C CYS A 166 10.51 16.66 5.68
N ASN A 167 9.95 15.72 4.96
CA ASN A 167 9.97 14.31 5.28
C ASN A 167 10.56 13.55 4.09
N LEU A 168 11.35 12.53 4.38
CA LEU A 168 11.86 11.59 3.39
C LEU A 168 11.31 10.20 3.74
N ALA A 169 10.83 9.50 2.74
CA ALA A 169 10.44 8.11 2.85
C ALA A 169 11.12 7.28 1.77
N ALA A 170 11.49 6.05 2.09
CA ALA A 170 11.93 5.08 1.12
C ALA A 170 11.18 3.77 1.30
N THR A 171 10.73 3.20 0.19
CA THR A 171 10.05 1.90 0.14
C THR A 171 10.85 0.95 -0.73
N VAL A 172 10.89 -0.31 -0.33
CA VAL A 172 11.52 -1.38 -1.08
C VAL A 172 10.47 -2.28 -1.69
N SER A 173 10.73 -2.79 -2.88
CA SER A 173 9.90 -3.80 -3.54
C SER A 173 10.79 -4.94 -4.03
N TRP A 174 10.31 -6.18 -3.86
CA TRP A 174 11.01 -7.38 -4.31
C TRP A 174 10.02 -8.46 -4.77
N LEU A 175 10.54 -9.43 -5.49
CA LEU A 175 9.81 -10.64 -5.85
C LEU A 175 10.29 -11.78 -4.96
N GLU A 176 9.34 -12.50 -4.37
CA GLU A 176 9.65 -13.74 -3.66
C GLU A 176 10.12 -14.81 -4.67
N PRO A 177 11.33 -15.39 -4.51
CA PRO A 177 11.90 -16.26 -5.52
C PRO A 177 11.04 -17.48 -5.88
N ALA A 178 10.38 -18.07 -4.89
CA ALA A 178 9.58 -19.28 -5.08
C ALA A 178 8.22 -19.03 -5.74
N SER A 179 7.52 -17.96 -5.35
CA SER A 179 6.14 -17.67 -5.79
C SER A 179 6.04 -16.58 -6.84
N LEU A 180 7.11 -15.85 -7.09
CA LEU A 180 7.15 -14.61 -7.89
C LEU A 180 6.15 -13.55 -7.40
N LYS A 181 5.68 -13.68 -6.18
CA LYS A 181 4.79 -12.71 -5.56
C LYS A 181 5.56 -11.42 -5.28
N ARG A 182 4.98 -10.30 -5.70
CA ARG A 182 5.52 -8.99 -5.38
C ARG A 182 5.22 -8.63 -3.94
N ASN A 183 6.27 -8.32 -3.21
CA ASN A 183 6.21 -7.80 -1.85
C ASN A 183 6.77 -6.37 -1.81
N SER A 184 6.35 -5.62 -0.81
CA SER A 184 6.87 -4.27 -0.57
C SER A 184 6.85 -3.95 0.91
N ALA A 185 7.78 -3.11 1.34
CA ALA A 185 7.86 -2.61 2.71
C ALA A 185 8.38 -1.16 2.73
N VAL A 186 8.07 -0.45 3.79
CA VAL A 186 8.70 0.85 4.08
C VAL A 186 10.01 0.58 4.80
N LEU A 187 11.13 1.08 4.24
CA LEU A 187 12.44 1.00 4.87
C LEU A 187 12.62 2.12 5.90
N ILE A 188 12.22 3.32 5.53
CA ILE A 188 12.36 4.50 6.38
C ILE A 188 11.25 5.51 6.10
N TYR A 189 10.81 6.17 7.15
CA TYR A 189 10.07 7.42 7.15
C TYR A 189 10.71 8.34 8.17
N GLN A 190 11.36 9.40 7.71
CA GLN A 190 12.12 10.29 8.60
C GLN A 190 11.83 11.75 8.31
N ARG A 191 11.66 12.51 9.38
CA ARG A 191 11.62 13.96 9.28
C ARG A 191 13.03 14.49 9.13
N MET A 192 13.28 15.21 8.05
CA MET A 192 14.54 15.91 7.80
C MET A 192 14.59 17.21 8.59
N THR A 193 15.70 17.43 9.28
CA THR A 193 15.92 18.68 10.05
C THR A 193 16.87 19.61 9.31
N GLY A 194 16.57 20.90 9.31
CA GLY A 194 17.35 21.92 8.57
C GLY A 194 17.18 21.83 7.06
N SER A 195 18.18 22.29 6.30
CA SER A 195 18.17 22.23 4.85
C SER A 195 18.34 20.78 4.38
N VAL A 196 17.51 20.36 3.44
CA VAL A 196 17.59 19.06 2.79
C VAL A 196 18.57 19.21 1.61
N THR A 197 19.79 18.78 1.83
CA THR A 197 20.86 18.80 0.81
C THR A 197 21.01 17.43 0.19
N HIS A 198 21.62 17.39 -0.99
CA HIS A 198 21.92 16.16 -1.72
C HIS A 198 22.81 15.21 -0.91
N ASP A 199 23.77 15.74 -0.12
CA ASP A 199 24.64 14.94 0.76
C ASP A 199 23.83 14.20 1.82
N LYS A 200 22.94 14.91 2.54
CA LYS A 200 22.08 14.31 3.56
C LYS A 200 21.15 13.23 3.02
N ILE A 201 20.69 13.40 1.77
CA ILE A 201 19.86 12.38 1.11
C ILE A 201 20.71 11.16 0.81
N ALA A 202 21.92 11.34 0.28
CA ALA A 202 22.83 10.25 -0.04
C ALA A 202 23.22 9.48 1.22
N ASP A 203 23.69 10.18 2.27
CA ASP A 203 24.07 9.59 3.54
C ASP A 203 22.94 8.74 4.14
N LEU A 204 21.72 9.29 4.18
CA LEU A 204 20.57 8.61 4.73
C LEU A 204 20.20 7.35 3.94
N LEU A 205 20.21 7.40 2.61
CA LEU A 205 19.92 6.23 1.78
C LEU A 205 20.98 5.16 1.95
N LEU A 206 22.27 5.52 1.99
CA LEU A 206 23.37 4.59 2.21
C LEU A 206 23.29 3.95 3.60
N GLU A 207 22.97 4.73 4.62
CA GLU A 207 22.77 4.23 6.00
C GLU A 207 21.63 3.21 6.05
N VAL A 208 20.49 3.51 5.42
CA VAL A 208 19.35 2.60 5.33
C VAL A 208 19.71 1.32 4.58
N PHE A 209 20.40 1.42 3.45
CA PHE A 209 20.83 0.22 2.70
C PHE A 209 21.79 -0.66 3.51
N LYS A 210 22.67 -0.04 4.28
CA LYS A 210 23.56 -0.74 5.21
C LYS A 210 22.79 -1.41 6.34
N GLU A 211 21.84 -0.70 6.94
CA GLU A 211 21.02 -1.19 8.04
C GLU A 211 20.25 -2.45 7.68
N TYR A 212 19.67 -2.49 6.47
CA TYR A 212 18.87 -3.62 5.99
C TYR A 212 19.67 -4.66 5.18
N GLY A 213 20.99 -4.52 5.05
CA GLY A 213 21.83 -5.45 4.28
C GLY A 213 21.53 -5.48 2.78
N LEU A 214 21.10 -4.33 2.23
CA LEU A 214 20.69 -4.19 0.83
C LEU A 214 21.83 -3.74 -0.10
N GLN A 215 23.04 -3.54 0.43
CA GLN A 215 24.21 -3.16 -0.35
C GLN A 215 24.48 -4.19 -1.46
N GLY A 216 24.62 -3.72 -2.70
CA GLY A 216 24.80 -4.58 -3.87
C GLY A 216 23.54 -5.35 -4.34
N LYS A 217 22.41 -5.23 -3.63
CA LYS A 217 21.13 -5.86 -4.00
C LYS A 217 20.13 -4.88 -4.63
N VAL A 218 20.32 -3.57 -4.41
CA VAL A 218 19.45 -2.54 -4.98
C VAL A 218 19.77 -2.37 -6.46
N THR A 219 18.88 -2.81 -7.32
CA THR A 219 19.07 -2.70 -8.79
C THR A 219 18.84 -1.28 -9.29
N LYS A 220 17.87 -0.59 -8.75
CA LYS A 220 17.53 0.80 -9.10
C LYS A 220 16.87 1.52 -7.94
N VAL A 221 17.13 2.82 -7.84
CA VAL A 221 16.36 3.73 -6.99
C VAL A 221 15.51 4.63 -7.87
N VAL A 222 14.21 4.65 -7.65
CA VAL A 222 13.27 5.51 -8.38
C VAL A 222 12.88 6.68 -7.49
N THR A 223 13.08 7.92 -7.97
CA THR A 223 12.68 9.14 -7.26
C THR A 223 11.89 10.07 -8.18
N ASP A 224 11.31 11.12 -7.60
CA ASP A 224 10.83 12.24 -8.40
C ASP A 224 12.00 13.00 -9.08
N ASN A 225 11.67 14.04 -9.86
CA ASN A 225 12.67 14.88 -10.54
C ASN A 225 13.22 15.99 -9.61
N GLY A 226 13.10 15.84 -8.29
CA GLY A 226 13.62 16.83 -7.34
C GLY A 226 15.11 17.06 -7.50
N SER A 227 15.52 18.32 -7.64
CA SER A 227 16.91 18.71 -7.92
C SER A 227 17.92 18.12 -6.92
N ASN A 228 17.54 17.99 -5.65
CA ASN A 228 18.39 17.40 -4.63
C ASN A 228 18.60 15.88 -4.81
N PHE A 229 17.57 15.14 -5.25
CA PHE A 229 17.74 13.74 -5.61
C PHE A 229 18.63 13.58 -6.82
N VAL A 230 18.32 14.29 -7.91
CA VAL A 230 19.12 14.24 -9.15
C VAL A 230 20.59 14.55 -8.86
N LYS A 231 20.85 15.58 -8.03
CA LYS A 231 22.22 15.94 -7.64
C LYS A 231 22.86 14.87 -6.74
N ALA A 232 22.13 14.27 -5.79
CA ALA A 232 22.64 13.20 -4.93
C ALA A 232 23.14 12.01 -5.76
N PHE A 233 22.33 11.54 -6.69
CA PHE A 233 22.70 10.40 -7.54
C PHE A 233 23.76 10.73 -8.59
N ARG A 234 23.86 11.99 -9.03
CA ARG A 234 24.94 12.42 -9.91
C ARG A 234 26.30 12.48 -9.20
N VAL A 235 26.32 12.92 -7.93
CA VAL A 235 27.57 13.11 -7.18
C VAL A 235 28.02 11.79 -6.51
N PHE A 236 27.09 11.05 -5.93
CA PHE A 236 27.38 9.85 -5.13
C PHE A 236 26.94 8.54 -5.78
N GLY A 237 26.41 8.61 -7.01
CA GLY A 237 25.97 7.42 -7.74
C GLY A 237 27.08 6.64 -8.41
N GLU A 238 26.77 5.42 -8.84
CA GLU A 238 27.64 4.66 -9.73
C GLU A 238 27.79 5.36 -11.06
N PRO A 239 28.97 5.31 -11.70
CA PRO A 239 29.17 5.84 -13.05
C PRO A 239 28.20 5.17 -14.03
N VAL A 240 27.38 5.97 -14.70
CA VAL A 240 26.44 5.44 -15.72
C VAL A 240 27.22 5.07 -16.96
N GLN A 241 27.04 3.87 -17.49
CA GLN A 241 27.61 3.46 -18.76
C GLN A 241 27.04 4.35 -19.88
N PRO A 242 27.82 4.73 -20.91
CA PRO A 242 27.37 5.64 -21.98
C PRO A 242 26.11 5.19 -22.73
N ASP A 243 25.82 3.89 -22.77
CA ASP A 243 24.66 3.32 -23.46
C ASP A 243 23.33 3.48 -22.71
N ASP A 244 23.36 3.86 -21.42
CA ASP A 244 22.16 4.07 -20.58
C ASP A 244 21.75 5.56 -20.49
N LEU A 245 22.43 6.44 -21.22
CA LEU A 245 22.09 7.86 -21.25
C LEU A 245 20.87 8.07 -22.16
N GLU A 246 19.68 8.15 -21.57
CA GLU A 246 18.56 8.80 -22.25
C GLU A 246 18.97 10.26 -22.56
N PRO A 247 18.70 10.77 -23.79
CA PRO A 247 19.04 12.14 -24.13
C PRO A 247 18.34 13.08 -23.16
N SER A 248 19.09 13.71 -22.29
CA SER A 248 18.58 14.76 -21.41
C SER A 248 18.19 15.93 -22.29
N GLU A 249 16.89 16.17 -22.44
CA GLU A 249 16.41 17.45 -22.92
C GLU A 249 16.96 18.53 -21.98
N GLN A 250 17.64 19.48 -22.59
CA GLN A 250 18.32 20.59 -21.95
C GLN A 250 17.35 21.37 -21.07
N ASP A 251 17.49 21.25 -19.76
CA ASP A 251 17.00 22.28 -18.84
C ASP A 251 17.99 23.45 -18.92
N ASP A 252 17.67 24.34 -19.85
CA ASP A 252 18.43 25.57 -20.16
C ASP A 252 18.05 26.62 -19.08
N GLU A 253 18.71 26.56 -17.92
CA GLU A 253 18.86 27.69 -17.02
C GLU A 253 20.28 27.69 -16.45
N GLY A 254 21.23 28.26 -17.21
CA GLY A 254 22.38 29.00 -16.69
C GLY A 254 23.31 28.32 -15.69
N LEU A 255 23.34 26.99 -15.59
CA LEU A 255 24.28 26.25 -14.77
C LEU A 255 25.49 25.85 -15.65
N GLU A 256 26.59 26.50 -15.44
CA GLU A 256 27.89 26.15 -15.97
C GLU A 256 28.26 24.73 -15.52
N PHE A 257 28.16 23.76 -16.42
CA PHE A 257 28.50 22.36 -16.16
C PHE A 257 30.04 22.26 -16.11
N VAL A 258 30.59 22.30 -14.89
CA VAL A 258 31.97 21.88 -14.67
C VAL A 258 31.97 20.35 -14.71
N GLU A 259 32.68 19.75 -15.67
CA GLU A 259 32.96 18.32 -15.68
C GLU A 259 33.73 17.96 -14.39
N VAL A 260 33.01 17.31 -13.45
CA VAL A 260 33.59 16.91 -12.15
C VAL A 260 34.30 15.55 -12.26
N ALA A 261 34.16 14.84 -13.38
CA ALA A 261 34.82 13.56 -13.63
C ALA A 261 36.33 13.56 -13.33
N PRO A 262 37.12 14.61 -13.73
CA PRO A 262 38.54 14.65 -13.40
C PRO A 262 38.87 14.88 -11.93
N LEU A 263 37.90 15.39 -11.13
CA LEU A 263 38.09 15.63 -9.70
C LEU A 263 37.79 14.39 -8.86
N LEU A 264 37.18 13.37 -9.45
CA LEU A 264 36.76 12.10 -8.78
C LEU A 264 37.75 10.96 -9.05
N GLU A 265 38.84 11.17 -9.79
CA GLU A 265 39.86 10.14 -10.03
C GLU A 265 40.63 9.69 -8.75
N ASN A 266 40.35 10.31 -7.61
CA ASN A 266 40.91 9.93 -6.30
C ASN A 266 39.86 9.41 -5.29
N VAL A 267 38.70 8.94 -5.75
CA VAL A 267 37.73 8.34 -4.84
C VAL A 267 38.20 6.90 -4.55
N ASP A 268 38.58 6.68 -3.30
CA ASP A 268 38.98 5.38 -2.75
C ASP A 268 38.01 4.28 -3.19
N GLU A 269 38.54 3.15 -3.70
CA GLU A 269 37.77 1.96 -4.14
C GLU A 269 36.90 1.31 -3.03
N GLY A 270 36.79 1.93 -1.85
CA GLY A 270 36.02 1.47 -0.69
C GLY A 270 34.80 2.32 -0.34
N GLU A 271 34.53 3.43 -1.02
CA GLU A 271 33.42 4.30 -0.66
C GLU A 271 32.09 3.75 -1.20
N ALA A 272 31.11 3.58 -0.31
CA ALA A 272 29.79 3.08 -0.68
C ALA A 272 29.09 4.09 -1.62
N ARG A 273 28.68 3.64 -2.80
CA ARG A 273 28.02 4.47 -3.81
C ARG A 273 26.52 4.20 -3.83
N LEU A 274 25.76 5.23 -4.23
CA LEU A 274 24.32 5.06 -4.47
C LEU A 274 24.10 4.19 -5.71
N PRO A 275 23.11 3.27 -5.67
CA PRO A 275 22.73 2.44 -6.81
C PRO A 275 22.24 3.27 -8.00
N PRO A 276 22.10 2.66 -9.21
CA PRO A 276 21.59 3.35 -10.39
C PRO A 276 20.25 4.06 -10.13
N HIS A 277 20.12 5.30 -10.64
CA HIS A 277 18.94 6.15 -10.46
C HIS A 277 18.00 6.09 -11.65
N HIS A 278 16.69 6.12 -11.37
CA HIS A 278 15.65 6.26 -12.40
C HIS A 278 14.65 7.33 -12.00
N ARG A 279 14.27 8.18 -12.96
CA ARG A 279 13.25 9.20 -12.73
C ARG A 279 11.86 8.56 -12.71
N CYS A 280 10.98 9.03 -11.82
CA CYS A 280 9.62 8.52 -11.72
C CYS A 280 8.81 8.86 -12.98
N ALA A 281 8.44 7.84 -13.76
CA ALA A 281 7.66 8.01 -14.98
C ALA A 281 6.30 8.70 -14.72
N ALA A 282 5.66 8.42 -13.59
CA ALA A 282 4.40 9.08 -13.24
C ALA A 282 4.59 10.58 -13.01
N HIS A 283 5.69 11.00 -12.38
CA HIS A 283 6.03 12.40 -12.20
C HIS A 283 6.35 13.08 -13.54
N THR A 284 7.13 12.42 -14.39
CA THR A 284 7.46 12.92 -15.74
C THR A 284 6.19 13.08 -16.59
N LEU A 285 5.29 12.09 -16.59
CA LEU A 285 3.99 12.20 -17.28
C LEU A 285 3.13 13.33 -16.71
N ASN A 286 3.14 13.52 -15.39
CA ASN A 286 2.41 14.63 -14.78
C ASN A 286 2.98 15.99 -15.18
N LEU A 287 4.30 16.14 -15.25
CA LEU A 287 4.95 17.36 -15.75
C LEU A 287 4.57 17.63 -17.21
N ALA A 288 4.66 16.63 -18.10
CA ALA A 288 4.23 16.75 -19.47
C ALA A 288 2.74 17.17 -19.56
N ALA A 289 1.87 16.51 -18.81
CA ALA A 289 0.44 16.82 -18.80
C ALA A 289 0.10 18.21 -18.24
N THR A 290 0.88 18.73 -17.28
CA THR A 290 0.58 20.02 -16.63
C THR A 290 1.33 21.17 -17.26
N THR A 291 2.63 21.02 -17.50
CA THR A 291 3.50 22.09 -18.04
C THR A 291 3.23 22.32 -19.52
N ASP A 292 3.23 21.25 -20.30
CA ASP A 292 3.03 21.34 -21.76
C ASP A 292 1.60 21.73 -22.10
N THR A 293 0.62 21.17 -21.38
CA THR A 293 -0.79 21.60 -21.52
C THR A 293 -0.96 23.05 -21.13
N GLY A 294 -0.29 23.51 -20.04
CA GLY A 294 -0.30 24.91 -19.63
C GLY A 294 0.36 25.83 -20.66
N ALA A 295 1.43 25.37 -21.33
CA ALA A 295 2.04 26.08 -22.45
C ALA A 295 1.10 26.15 -23.67
N ALA A 296 0.48 25.03 -24.04
CA ALA A 296 -0.46 24.95 -25.13
C ALA A 296 -1.73 25.79 -24.87
N GLU A 297 -2.22 25.88 -23.62
CA GLU A 297 -3.37 26.71 -23.24
C GLU A 297 -3.15 28.23 -23.44
N ARG A 298 -1.89 28.68 -23.58
CA ARG A 298 -1.57 30.07 -23.94
C ARG A 298 -1.95 30.40 -25.38
N HIS A 299 -2.11 29.39 -26.24
CA HIS A 299 -2.58 29.56 -27.61
C HIS A 299 -4.12 29.54 -27.66
N GLU A 300 -4.72 30.63 -28.14
CA GLU A 300 -6.16 30.84 -28.10
C GLU A 300 -6.99 29.77 -28.85
N ILE A 301 -6.44 29.23 -29.94
CA ILE A 301 -7.04 28.16 -30.74
C ILE A 301 -7.18 26.87 -29.94
N PHE A 302 -6.21 26.58 -29.08
CA PHE A 302 -6.17 25.36 -28.27
C PHE A 302 -6.93 25.53 -26.95
N SER A 303 -6.87 26.70 -26.32
CA SER A 303 -7.42 26.93 -24.97
C SER A 303 -8.93 26.76 -24.87
N ARG A 304 -9.69 27.21 -25.88
CA ARG A 304 -11.16 27.14 -25.88
C ARG A 304 -11.70 25.69 -25.87
N PRO A 305 -11.30 24.82 -26.83
CA PRO A 305 -11.77 23.44 -26.86
C PRO A 305 -11.31 22.65 -25.63
N VAL A 306 -10.05 22.80 -25.18
CA VAL A 306 -9.52 22.10 -24.03
C VAL A 306 -10.26 22.46 -22.75
N ARG A 307 -10.47 23.75 -22.48
CA ARG A 307 -11.26 24.20 -21.32
C ARG A 307 -12.69 23.65 -21.33
N SER A 308 -13.31 23.57 -22.51
CA SER A 308 -14.64 22.99 -22.66
C SER A 308 -14.64 21.50 -22.30
N VAL A 309 -13.69 20.73 -22.84
CA VAL A 309 -13.56 19.29 -22.55
C VAL A 309 -13.26 19.04 -21.07
N LEU A 310 -12.27 19.74 -20.51
CA LEU A 310 -11.92 19.58 -19.10
C LEU A 310 -13.07 19.95 -18.17
N ARG A 311 -13.84 20.99 -18.49
CA ARG A 311 -15.06 21.35 -17.73
C ARG A 311 -16.11 20.24 -17.78
N THR A 312 -16.31 19.64 -18.94
CA THR A 312 -17.25 18.52 -19.11
C THR A 312 -16.78 17.29 -18.34
N CYS A 313 -15.51 16.93 -18.45
CA CYS A 313 -14.92 15.82 -17.69
C CYS A 313 -15.05 16.03 -16.16
N ARG A 314 -14.77 17.25 -15.69
CA ARG A 314 -14.93 17.60 -14.26
C ARG A 314 -16.38 17.53 -13.81
N ALA A 315 -17.34 17.96 -14.66
CA ALA A 315 -18.75 17.87 -14.34
C ALA A 315 -19.21 16.39 -14.24
N LEU A 316 -18.75 15.54 -15.16
CA LEU A 316 -19.02 14.10 -15.12
C LEU A 316 -18.41 13.45 -13.87
N TRP A 317 -17.17 13.77 -13.55
CA TRP A 317 -16.48 13.25 -12.36
C TRP A 317 -17.18 13.66 -11.06
N ASN A 318 -17.57 14.94 -10.95
CA ASN A 318 -18.31 15.43 -9.80
C ASN A 318 -19.68 14.76 -9.68
N LYS A 319 -20.36 14.53 -10.81
CA LYS A 319 -21.65 13.83 -10.82
C LYS A 319 -21.50 12.37 -10.36
N GLN A 320 -20.45 11.70 -10.79
CA GLN A 320 -20.13 10.33 -10.35
C GLN A 320 -19.84 10.29 -8.85
N GLY A 321 -19.03 11.22 -8.33
CA GLY A 321 -18.69 11.30 -6.90
C GLY A 321 -19.87 11.69 -5.98
N GLN A 322 -20.93 12.29 -6.53
CA GLN A 322 -22.13 12.70 -5.78
C GLN A 322 -23.30 11.70 -5.88
N SER A 323 -23.21 10.72 -6.76
CA SER A 323 -24.29 9.76 -7.01
C SER A 323 -23.97 8.39 -6.44
N ALA A 324 -24.71 7.98 -5.42
CA ALA A 324 -24.66 6.62 -4.87
C ALA A 324 -25.10 5.52 -5.88
N VAL A 325 -25.64 5.92 -7.03
CA VAL A 325 -26.09 5.02 -8.12
C VAL A 325 -25.02 4.87 -9.20
N ALA A 326 -24.07 5.81 -9.28
CA ALA A 326 -23.01 5.83 -10.28
C ALA A 326 -21.65 5.29 -9.76
N ALA A 327 -21.60 4.87 -8.48
CA ALA A 327 -20.43 4.29 -7.85
C ALA A 327 -20.40 2.75 -7.95
#